data_bb9e225a2d80e4e0c4a2e719d082b09d
#
_entry.id   bb9e225a2d80e4e0c4a2e719d082b09d
#
_cell.length_a   1.000
_cell.length_b   1.000
_cell.length_c   1.000
_cell.angle_alpha   90.00
_cell.angle_beta   90.00
_cell.angle_gamma   90.00
#
_symmetry.space_group_name_H-M   'P 1'
#
loop_
_entity.id
_entity.type
_entity.pdbx_description
1 polymer ?
#
loop_
_entity_poly.entity_id
_entity_poly.type
_entity_poly.pdbx_seq_one_letter_code
_entity_poly.pdbx_strand_id
1 'polypeptide(L)'
;MILEKNIFVERVLPGSIIRELGEAEMTVYRRPFTEPGESRRPTLTWPRQIPIDGEPTEVIDIVNANDAFLKASQMPKLFVNAEPGAILQGPLAEHCRAWPNTSEVTVAGNHFAQEDSPDEIGAALADWIRGL
;
A
#
# COMPACT_ATOMS: atom_id res chain seq x y z
N MET A 1 7.50 20.47 8.13
CA MET A 1 7.04 20.35 6.73
C MET A 1 5.78 19.50 6.60
N ILE A 2 5.73 18.27 7.13
CA ILE A 2 4.52 17.43 7.02
C ILE A 2 3.34 18.10 7.74
N LEU A 3 3.48 18.44 9.02
CA LEU A 3 2.41 19.02 9.81
C LEU A 3 1.98 20.41 9.31
N GLU A 4 2.91 21.24 8.82
CA GLU A 4 2.61 22.61 8.38
C GLU A 4 2.17 22.69 6.92
N LYS A 5 2.82 21.95 6.03
CA LYS A 5 2.63 22.07 4.57
C LYS A 5 1.85 20.90 3.95
N ASN A 6 1.35 19.98 4.77
CA ASN A 6 0.61 18.79 4.32
C ASN A 6 1.32 18.01 3.20
N ILE A 7 2.65 17.93 3.24
CA ILE A 7 3.46 17.39 2.13
C ILE A 7 3.07 15.96 1.75
N PHE A 8 2.59 15.16 2.72
CA PHE A 8 2.17 13.80 2.42
C PHE A 8 1.02 13.81 1.39
N VAL A 9 -0.03 14.60 1.61
CA VAL A 9 -1.18 14.69 0.71
C VAL A 9 -0.85 15.51 -0.55
N GLU A 10 -0.05 16.58 -0.42
CA GLU A 10 0.18 17.50 -1.54
C GLU A 10 1.27 17.03 -2.52
N ARG A 11 2.16 16.11 -2.09
CA ARG A 11 3.29 15.68 -2.92
C ARG A 11 3.52 14.18 -2.91
N VAL A 12 3.52 13.53 -1.72
CA VAL A 12 3.83 12.10 -1.65
C VAL A 12 2.73 11.29 -2.33
N LEU A 13 1.47 11.58 -1.99
CA LEU A 13 0.32 10.89 -2.58
C LEU A 13 0.30 11.02 -4.12
N PRO A 14 0.23 12.22 -4.73
CA PRO A 14 0.19 12.31 -6.19
C PRO A 14 1.48 11.84 -6.87
N GLY A 15 2.64 11.99 -6.21
CA GLY A 15 3.91 11.48 -6.72
C GLY A 15 4.06 9.95 -6.67
N SER A 16 3.12 9.26 -6.03
CA SER A 16 3.10 7.80 -5.86
C SER A 16 1.97 7.13 -6.65
N ILE A 17 1.39 7.84 -7.62
CA ILE A 17 0.31 7.41 -8.51
C ILE A 17 0.77 7.68 -9.95
N ILE A 18 0.38 6.86 -10.91
CA ILE A 18 0.72 7.04 -12.33
C ILE A 18 -0.17 8.09 -12.97
N ARG A 19 -1.49 7.97 -12.73
CA ARG A 19 -2.45 8.93 -13.27
C ARG A 19 -2.40 10.27 -12.52
N GLU A 20 -2.89 11.32 -13.12
CA GLU A 20 -3.06 12.59 -12.45
C GLU A 20 -4.36 12.61 -11.63
N LEU A 21 -4.27 12.99 -10.35
CA LEU A 21 -5.43 13.22 -9.51
C LEU A 21 -6.02 14.60 -9.81
N GLY A 22 -7.31 14.65 -10.14
CA GLY A 22 -8.03 15.89 -10.34
C GLY A 22 -8.25 16.67 -9.03
N GLU A 23 -8.56 17.96 -9.13
CA GLU A 23 -8.76 18.82 -7.94
C GLU A 23 -9.92 18.34 -7.04
N ALA A 24 -10.95 17.75 -7.62
CA ALA A 24 -12.05 17.17 -6.85
C ALA A 24 -11.57 16.00 -5.96
N GLU A 25 -10.73 15.12 -6.50
CA GLU A 25 -10.14 13.99 -5.79
C GLU A 25 -9.15 14.48 -4.71
N MET A 26 -8.28 15.42 -5.06
CA MET A 26 -7.37 16.03 -4.10
C MET A 26 -8.09 16.74 -2.95
N THR A 27 -9.25 17.34 -3.21
CA THR A 27 -10.09 17.93 -2.16
C THR A 27 -10.58 16.89 -1.17
N VAL A 28 -10.94 15.68 -1.63
CA VAL A 28 -11.34 14.58 -0.74
C VAL A 28 -10.16 14.14 0.15
N TYR A 29 -8.97 14.00 -0.42
CA TYR A 29 -7.77 13.66 0.34
C TYR A 29 -7.35 14.74 1.34
N ARG A 30 -7.53 16.02 1.01
CA ARG A 30 -7.21 17.15 1.90
C ARG A 30 -8.19 17.28 3.06
N ARG A 31 -9.44 16.85 2.89
CA ARG A 31 -10.53 17.09 3.87
C ARG A 31 -10.20 16.74 5.32
N PRO A 32 -9.52 15.60 5.62
CA PRO A 32 -9.14 15.26 7.01
C PRO A 32 -7.98 16.10 7.56
N PHE A 33 -7.26 16.84 6.70
CA PHE A 33 -5.97 17.47 6.98
C PHE A 33 -5.94 18.97 6.67
N THR A 34 -7.08 19.64 6.73
CA THR A 34 -7.22 21.09 6.41
C THR A 34 -6.42 21.94 7.41
N GLU A 35 -6.53 21.63 8.70
CA GLU A 35 -5.87 22.39 9.74
C GLU A 35 -4.42 21.97 9.91
N PRO A 36 -3.45 22.93 9.90
CA PRO A 36 -2.06 22.61 10.22
C PRO A 36 -1.88 22.07 11.63
N GLY A 37 -0.81 21.31 11.85
CA GLY A 37 -0.47 20.78 13.17
C GLY A 37 -1.05 19.39 13.42
N GLU A 38 -1.74 19.20 14.55
CA GLU A 38 -2.10 17.88 15.07
C GLU A 38 -3.08 17.09 14.20
N SER A 39 -3.96 17.75 13.43
CA SER A 39 -4.84 17.05 12.47
C SER A 39 -4.05 16.25 11.43
N ARG A 40 -2.82 16.68 11.12
CA ARG A 40 -1.89 16.03 10.18
C ARG A 40 -0.93 15.05 10.82
N ARG A 41 -1.02 14.82 12.14
CA ARG A 41 -0.15 13.89 12.88
C ARG A 41 -0.14 12.47 12.27
N PRO A 42 -1.26 11.88 11.85
CA PRO A 42 -1.26 10.54 11.25
C PRO A 42 -0.33 10.42 10.04
N THR A 43 -0.28 11.43 9.17
CA THR A 43 0.58 11.43 7.98
C THR A 43 2.07 11.54 8.29
N LEU A 44 2.44 11.92 9.51
CA LEU A 44 3.80 11.91 10.02
C LEU A 44 4.14 10.61 10.76
N THR A 45 3.24 10.15 11.63
CA THR A 45 3.51 8.99 12.50
C THR A 45 3.45 7.68 11.74
N TRP A 46 2.53 7.52 10.81
CA TRP A 46 2.39 6.31 10.01
C TRP A 46 3.69 5.91 9.28
N PRO A 47 4.32 6.77 8.45
CA PRO A 47 5.56 6.41 7.79
C PRO A 47 6.72 6.08 8.74
N ARG A 48 6.68 6.62 9.96
CA ARG A 48 7.70 6.34 11.00
C ARG A 48 7.57 4.94 11.62
N GLN A 49 6.46 4.25 11.36
CA GLN A 49 6.27 2.86 11.77
C GLN A 49 6.79 1.86 10.73
N ILE A 50 7.27 2.32 9.58
CA ILE A 50 7.93 1.43 8.61
C ILE A 50 9.24 0.95 9.24
N PRO A 51 9.43 -0.39 9.40
CA PRO A 51 10.59 -0.94 10.13
C PRO A 51 11.85 -0.88 9.27
N ILE A 52 12.52 0.27 9.29
CA ILE A 52 13.79 0.51 8.61
C ILE A 52 14.93 0.30 9.62
N ASP A 53 15.99 -0.40 9.20
CA ASP A 53 17.18 -0.67 10.01
C ASP A 53 16.89 -1.34 11.38
N GLY A 54 15.82 -2.11 11.47
CA GLY A 54 15.50 -2.84 12.68
C GLY A 54 14.62 -2.10 13.70
N GLU A 55 14.10 -0.92 13.36
CA GLU A 55 13.28 -0.10 14.26
C GLU A 55 11.98 0.35 13.58
N PRO A 56 10.83 0.41 14.28
CA PRO A 56 10.60 -0.02 15.69
C PRO A 56 10.60 -1.55 15.84
N THR A 57 11.24 -2.06 16.89
CA THR A 57 11.38 -3.51 17.14
C THR A 57 10.03 -4.22 17.24
N GLU A 58 9.05 -3.64 17.93
CA GLU A 58 7.71 -4.22 18.05
C GLU A 58 6.99 -4.37 16.70
N VAL A 59 7.25 -3.50 15.74
CA VAL A 59 6.70 -3.63 14.37
C VAL A 59 7.38 -4.76 13.62
N ILE A 60 8.70 -4.92 13.79
CA ILE A 60 9.44 -6.04 13.22
C ILE A 60 8.92 -7.38 13.73
N ASP A 61 8.66 -7.50 15.03
CA ASP A 61 8.10 -8.72 15.61
C ASP A 61 6.75 -9.08 15.00
N ILE A 62 5.88 -8.08 14.78
CA ILE A 62 4.59 -8.26 14.10
C ILE A 62 4.79 -8.69 12.64
N VAL A 63 5.68 -8.04 11.91
CA VAL A 63 5.98 -8.38 10.50
C VAL A 63 6.51 -9.80 10.38
N ASN A 64 7.45 -10.18 11.25
CA ASN A 64 8.00 -11.53 11.26
C ASN A 64 6.94 -12.59 11.61
N ALA A 65 6.08 -12.32 12.58
CA ALA A 65 4.99 -13.22 12.96
C ALA A 65 3.98 -13.40 11.81
N ASN A 66 3.62 -12.32 11.12
CA ASN A 66 2.74 -12.34 9.95
C ASN A 66 3.37 -13.14 8.80
N ASP A 67 4.64 -12.93 8.52
CA ASP A 67 5.36 -13.67 7.49
C ASP A 67 5.44 -15.18 7.80
N ALA A 68 5.75 -15.55 9.03
CA ALA A 68 5.76 -16.94 9.47
C ALA A 68 4.38 -17.59 9.33
N PHE A 69 3.31 -16.86 9.68
CA PHE A 69 1.94 -17.32 9.48
C PHE A 69 1.61 -17.54 8.00
N LEU A 70 1.93 -16.57 7.13
CA LEU A 70 1.62 -16.64 5.70
C LEU A 70 2.37 -17.78 5.01
N LYS A 71 3.63 -18.02 5.41
CA LYS A 71 4.45 -19.16 4.93
C LYS A 71 3.90 -20.51 5.34
N ALA A 72 3.32 -20.62 6.54
CA ALA A 72 2.76 -21.88 7.04
C ALA A 72 1.33 -22.14 6.58
N SER A 73 0.60 -21.08 6.23
CA SER A 73 -0.84 -21.14 5.96
C SER A 73 -1.15 -21.61 4.55
N GLN A 74 -2.08 -22.58 4.44
CA GLN A 74 -2.68 -23.02 3.18
C GLN A 74 -3.90 -22.18 2.76
N MET A 75 -4.23 -21.15 3.52
CA MET A 75 -5.31 -20.22 3.16
C MET A 75 -5.05 -19.61 1.76
N PRO A 76 -6.07 -19.55 0.89
CA PRO A 76 -5.93 -18.89 -0.40
C PRO A 76 -5.47 -17.43 -0.24
N LYS A 77 -4.57 -17.00 -1.11
CA LYS A 77 -4.01 -15.64 -1.13
C LYS A 77 -4.08 -15.09 -2.53
N LEU A 78 -4.43 -13.81 -2.66
CA LEU A 78 -4.34 -13.08 -3.92
C LEU A 78 -3.23 -12.02 -3.78
N PHE A 79 -2.20 -12.14 -4.60
CA PHE A 79 -1.17 -11.13 -4.75
C PHE A 79 -1.49 -10.22 -5.94
N VAL A 80 -1.77 -8.96 -5.67
CA VAL A 80 -1.96 -7.94 -6.71
C VAL A 80 -0.60 -7.27 -6.94
N ASN A 81 0.05 -7.65 -8.03
CA ASN A 81 1.33 -7.08 -8.45
C ASN A 81 1.08 -5.79 -9.25
N ALA A 82 1.64 -4.68 -8.81
CA ALA A 82 1.56 -3.40 -9.53
C ALA A 82 2.80 -3.19 -10.41
N GLU A 83 2.59 -2.74 -11.65
CA GLU A 83 3.68 -2.38 -12.58
C GLU A 83 3.49 -0.96 -13.10
N PRO A 84 4.55 -0.10 -13.04
CA PRO A 84 5.92 -0.37 -12.60
C PRO A 84 6.08 -0.64 -11.10
N GLY A 85 5.05 -0.36 -10.28
CA GLY A 85 5.09 -0.56 -8.84
C GLY A 85 6.07 0.36 -8.11
N ALA A 86 6.21 0.16 -6.79
CA ALA A 86 7.15 0.94 -5.99
C ALA A 86 7.88 0.11 -4.92
N ILE A 87 7.14 -0.56 -4.01
CA ILE A 87 7.73 -1.22 -2.84
C ILE A 87 7.83 -2.73 -3.03
N LEU A 88 6.72 -3.38 -3.40
CA LEU A 88 6.67 -4.84 -3.59
C LEU A 88 7.22 -5.22 -4.97
N GLN A 89 8.52 -5.08 -5.15
CA GLN A 89 9.23 -5.40 -6.37
C GLN A 89 10.47 -6.26 -6.10
N GLY A 90 10.98 -6.91 -7.15
CA GLY A 90 12.17 -7.74 -7.06
C GLY A 90 12.08 -8.78 -5.94
N PRO A 91 13.05 -8.85 -5.02
CA PRO A 91 13.07 -9.86 -3.96
C PRO A 91 11.84 -9.86 -3.05
N LEU A 92 11.19 -8.69 -2.81
CA LEU A 92 9.98 -8.61 -2.00
C LEU A 92 8.77 -9.22 -2.70
N ALA A 93 8.62 -8.98 -4.00
CA ALA A 93 7.56 -9.59 -4.80
C ALA A 93 7.76 -11.11 -4.90
N GLU A 94 9.00 -11.58 -5.13
CA GLU A 94 9.34 -13.01 -5.13
C GLU A 94 9.04 -13.67 -3.79
N HIS A 95 9.28 -12.97 -2.69
CA HIS A 95 8.93 -13.44 -1.36
C HIS A 95 7.42 -13.67 -1.19
N CYS A 96 6.60 -12.73 -1.67
CA CYS A 96 5.14 -12.89 -1.65
C CYS A 96 4.66 -14.05 -2.55
N ARG A 97 5.27 -14.21 -3.72
CA ARG A 97 4.98 -15.32 -4.64
C ARG A 97 5.28 -16.69 -4.07
N ALA A 98 6.27 -16.76 -3.16
CA ALA A 98 6.69 -18.01 -2.53
C ALA A 98 5.73 -18.50 -1.42
N TRP A 99 4.76 -17.72 -1.00
CA TRP A 99 3.76 -18.19 -0.04
C TRP A 99 2.85 -19.26 -0.65
N PRO A 100 2.51 -20.33 0.11
CA PRO A 100 1.66 -21.41 -0.40
C PRO A 100 0.28 -20.88 -0.81
N ASN A 101 -0.31 -21.50 -1.85
CA ASN A 101 -1.67 -21.20 -2.32
C ASN A 101 -1.88 -19.72 -2.65
N THR A 102 -0.90 -19.12 -3.34
CA THR A 102 -0.95 -17.74 -3.80
C THR A 102 -1.27 -17.71 -5.30
N SER A 103 -2.33 -16.98 -5.64
CA SER A 103 -2.64 -16.57 -7.01
C SER A 103 -2.11 -15.16 -7.23
N GLU A 104 -1.74 -14.83 -8.46
CA GLU A 104 -1.23 -13.49 -8.80
C GLU A 104 -2.05 -12.88 -9.94
N VAL A 105 -2.25 -11.56 -9.86
CA VAL A 105 -2.72 -10.73 -10.96
C VAL A 105 -1.82 -9.49 -11.05
N THR A 106 -1.49 -9.08 -12.28
CA THR A 106 -0.71 -7.86 -12.51
C THR A 106 -1.62 -6.75 -13.04
N VAL A 107 -1.49 -5.56 -12.46
CA VAL A 107 -2.22 -4.35 -12.86
C VAL A 107 -1.25 -3.20 -13.10
N ALA A 108 -1.66 -2.21 -13.91
CA ALA A 108 -0.90 -0.97 -14.02
C ALA A 108 -1.00 -0.20 -12.70
N GLY A 109 0.11 0.27 -12.17
CA GLY A 109 0.07 1.04 -10.92
C GLY A 109 1.43 1.33 -10.33
N ASN A 110 1.46 2.33 -9.45
CA ASN A 110 2.59 2.66 -8.61
C ASN A 110 2.30 2.25 -7.16
N HIS A 111 2.73 3.02 -6.15
CA HIS A 111 2.55 2.69 -4.73
C HIS A 111 1.07 2.62 -4.32
N PHE A 112 0.26 3.53 -4.81
CA PHE A 112 -1.19 3.56 -4.59
C PHE A 112 -1.93 2.97 -5.80
N ALA A 113 -1.66 1.70 -6.10
CA ALA A 113 -2.19 1.00 -7.26
C ALA A 113 -3.73 1.01 -7.34
N GLN A 114 -4.43 1.12 -6.22
CA GLN A 114 -5.89 1.25 -6.15
C GLN A 114 -6.41 2.57 -6.76
N GLU A 115 -5.55 3.58 -6.89
CA GLU A 115 -5.86 4.82 -7.60
C GLU A 115 -5.62 4.71 -9.11
N ASP A 116 -4.67 3.86 -9.50
CA ASP A 116 -4.30 3.68 -10.90
C ASP A 116 -5.21 2.66 -11.61
N SER A 117 -5.56 1.56 -10.94
CA SER A 117 -6.31 0.42 -11.52
C SER A 117 -7.42 -0.10 -10.60
N PRO A 118 -8.37 0.76 -10.16
CA PRO A 118 -9.42 0.34 -9.22
C PRO A 118 -10.35 -0.73 -9.81
N ASP A 119 -10.70 -0.62 -11.08
CA ASP A 119 -11.65 -1.52 -11.74
C ASP A 119 -11.02 -2.90 -11.98
N GLU A 120 -9.75 -2.93 -12.41
CA GLU A 120 -9.00 -4.17 -12.64
C GLU A 120 -8.76 -4.92 -11.33
N ILE A 121 -8.40 -4.21 -10.26
CA ILE A 121 -8.24 -4.79 -8.93
C ILE A 121 -9.57 -5.32 -8.42
N GLY A 122 -10.64 -4.54 -8.57
CA GLY A 122 -12.00 -4.95 -8.17
C GLY A 122 -12.49 -6.18 -8.92
N ALA A 123 -12.29 -6.25 -10.24
CA ALA A 123 -12.64 -7.39 -11.05
C ALA A 123 -11.84 -8.65 -10.66
N ALA A 124 -10.51 -8.51 -10.54
CA ALA A 124 -9.63 -9.60 -10.14
C ALA A 124 -10.00 -10.17 -8.76
N LEU A 125 -10.29 -9.31 -7.79
CA LEU A 125 -10.72 -9.71 -6.46
C LEU A 125 -12.07 -10.44 -6.49
N ALA A 126 -13.04 -9.94 -7.27
CA ALA A 126 -14.36 -10.56 -7.42
C ALA A 126 -14.25 -11.94 -8.09
N ASP A 127 -13.42 -12.09 -9.12
CA ASP A 127 -13.18 -13.36 -9.78
C ASP A 127 -12.50 -14.37 -8.86
N TRP A 128 -11.49 -13.92 -8.13
CA TRP A 128 -10.78 -14.77 -7.17
C TRP A 128 -11.70 -15.28 -6.06
N ILE A 129 -12.55 -14.41 -5.47
CA ILE A 129 -13.53 -14.81 -4.44
C ILE A 129 -14.52 -15.84 -4.98
N ARG A 130 -14.97 -15.70 -6.24
CA ARG A 130 -15.88 -16.69 -6.86
C ARG A 130 -15.22 -18.05 -7.10
N GLY A 131 -13.90 -18.09 -7.15
CA GLY A 131 -13.11 -19.31 -7.33
C GLY A 131 -12.75 -20.05 -6.04
N LEU A 132 -13.06 -19.49 -4.87
CA LEU A 132 -12.83 -20.11 -3.56
C LEU A 132 -13.88 -21.16 -3.24
#